data_5c65a98d56cd5e748a61e9d17e093a50
#
_entry.id   5c65a98d56cd5e748a61e9d17e093a50
#
_cell.length_a   1.000
_cell.length_b   1.000
_cell.length_c   1.000
_cell.angle_alpha   90.00
_cell.angle_beta   90.00
_cell.angle_gamma   90.00
#
_symmetry.space_group_name_H-M   'P 1'
#
loop_
_entity.id
_entity.type
_entity.pdbx_description
1 polymer ?
#
loop_
_entity_poly.entity_id
_entity_poly.type
_entity_poly.pdbx_seq_one_letter_code
_entity_poly.pdbx_strand_id
1 'polypeptide(L)'
;LSDAPLDEATAKYWKAMTSGGSTGRPKLIVSKDPATVEPLGEKLGLVPEQVALMPGPLYHNGPFSMGMIALQYGYHLVITSRFDASETLALIEQHGVQLIYMVPTMMQRMWRLPSSERDAYDISSLRLAWHMAAPCPAWLKEAFIEWFGGDVLMELYGGTEAQGFTTISGTEWLAHRGSVGKIVEGYSLKIVDSEGRPVPRGEVGEVYLLPDEGQGVSYFYIGAEATADVGGWESLGDMGYVDDDGYLYLTDRRSDMI
;
A
#
# COMPACT_ATOMS: atom_id res chain seq x y z
N LEU A 1 -17.68 26.78 23.25
CA LEU A 1 -16.52 26.58 22.37
C LEU A 1 -16.37 27.87 21.53
N SER A 2 -15.13 28.28 21.25
CA SER A 2 -14.84 29.46 20.41
C SER A 2 -14.93 29.06 18.94
N ASP A 3 -15.49 29.90 18.11
CA ASP A 3 -15.52 29.80 16.63
C ASP A 3 -14.27 30.41 15.97
N ALA A 4 -13.34 30.96 16.78
CA ALA A 4 -12.13 31.54 16.27
C ALA A 4 -11.25 30.47 15.62
N PRO A 5 -10.61 30.75 14.47
CA PRO A 5 -9.61 29.85 13.89
C PRO A 5 -8.54 29.53 14.92
N LEU A 6 -8.09 28.29 14.93
CA LEU A 6 -6.92 27.90 15.72
C LEU A 6 -5.66 28.47 15.08
N ASP A 7 -4.64 28.73 15.88
CA ASP A 7 -3.32 29.07 15.38
C ASP A 7 -2.79 27.96 14.47
N GLU A 8 -2.11 28.36 13.39
CA GLU A 8 -1.46 27.39 12.50
C GLU A 8 -0.41 26.61 13.28
N ALA A 9 -0.55 25.28 13.28
CA ALA A 9 0.39 24.38 13.92
C ALA A 9 0.54 23.10 13.11
N THR A 10 1.79 22.75 12.80
CA THR A 10 2.13 21.49 12.14
C THR A 10 2.71 20.52 13.14
N ALA A 11 2.12 19.33 13.28
CA ALA A 11 2.70 18.28 14.12
C ALA A 11 4.06 17.86 13.56
N LYS A 12 5.03 17.65 14.46
CA LYS A 12 6.39 17.21 14.11
C LYS A 12 6.40 15.87 13.38
N TYR A 13 5.48 15.00 13.74
CA TYR A 13 5.30 13.68 13.15
C TYR A 13 3.83 13.50 12.79
N TRP A 14 3.56 13.03 11.59
CA TRP A 14 2.17 12.94 11.14
C TRP A 14 1.45 11.67 11.58
N LYS A 15 2.19 10.57 11.83
CA LYS A 15 1.61 9.29 12.29
C LYS A 15 2.55 8.47 13.17
N ALA A 16 1.95 7.64 14.03
CA ALA A 16 2.61 6.58 14.77
C ALA A 16 1.74 5.33 14.71
N MET A 17 2.18 4.33 13.95
CA MET A 17 1.42 3.11 13.68
C MET A 17 2.05 1.92 14.39
N THR A 18 1.23 0.94 14.78
CA THR A 18 1.75 -0.32 15.33
C THR A 18 2.18 -1.27 14.22
N SER A 19 3.34 -1.93 14.39
CA SER A 19 3.69 -3.07 13.55
C SER A 19 2.80 -4.27 13.84
N GLY A 20 2.61 -5.15 12.84
CA GLY A 20 1.85 -6.40 12.99
C GLY A 20 2.44 -7.44 13.93
N GLY A 21 3.58 -7.18 14.56
CA GLY A 21 4.14 -8.02 15.63
C GLY A 21 4.67 -9.39 15.19
N SER A 22 5.10 -9.56 13.93
CA SER A 22 5.69 -10.82 13.43
C SER A 22 6.89 -11.32 14.26
N THR A 23 7.51 -10.44 15.05
CA THR A 23 8.66 -10.72 15.94
C THR A 23 8.29 -10.81 17.42
N GLY A 24 7.00 -10.93 17.77
CA GLY A 24 6.53 -11.25 19.14
C GLY A 24 6.11 -10.06 20.00
N ARG A 25 6.67 -8.86 19.88
CA ARG A 25 6.20 -7.66 20.57
C ARG A 25 5.85 -6.57 19.54
N PRO A 26 4.63 -6.00 19.60
CA PRO A 26 4.28 -4.86 18.79
C PRO A 26 5.22 -3.68 19.08
N LYS A 27 5.70 -3.02 18.03
CA LYS A 27 6.49 -1.79 18.13
C LYS A 27 5.70 -0.65 17.48
N LEU A 28 5.91 0.58 17.94
CA LEU A 28 5.38 1.75 17.27
C LEU A 28 6.36 2.18 16.18
N ILE A 29 5.85 2.42 15.00
CA ILE A 29 6.58 2.97 13.85
C ILE A 29 6.14 4.42 13.74
N VAL A 30 7.03 5.34 14.10
CA VAL A 30 6.76 6.78 14.07
C VAL A 30 7.39 7.34 12.80
N SER A 31 6.56 7.88 11.88
CA SER A 31 7.07 8.60 10.72
C SER A 31 7.82 9.86 11.16
N LYS A 32 8.97 10.14 10.54
CA LYS A 32 9.70 11.39 10.76
C LYS A 32 9.18 12.56 9.93
N ASP A 33 8.31 12.27 8.96
CA ASP A 33 7.71 13.30 8.14
C ASP A 33 6.82 14.20 8.99
N PRO A 34 6.86 15.52 8.79
CA PRO A 34 5.94 16.43 9.42
C PRO A 34 4.50 16.17 8.94
N ALA A 35 3.53 16.60 9.72
CA ALA A 35 2.11 16.49 9.34
C ALA A 35 1.76 17.54 8.27
N THR A 36 2.45 17.50 7.14
CA THR A 36 2.21 18.32 5.95
C THR A 36 1.64 17.46 4.84
N VAL A 37 0.89 18.08 3.95
CA VAL A 37 0.33 17.39 2.78
C VAL A 37 1.28 17.57 1.61
N GLU A 38 1.82 16.48 1.12
CA GLU A 38 2.43 16.45 -0.21
C GLU A 38 1.46 15.83 -1.21
N PRO A 39 1.59 16.11 -2.52
CA PRO A 39 0.66 15.61 -3.54
C PRO A 39 0.87 14.10 -3.83
N LEU A 40 0.98 13.29 -2.79
CA LEU A 40 1.12 11.83 -2.92
C LEU A 40 -0.10 11.21 -3.61
N GLY A 41 -1.26 11.83 -3.48
CA GLY A 41 -2.48 11.34 -4.12
C GLY A 41 -2.38 11.33 -5.65
N GLU A 42 -1.68 12.27 -6.27
CA GLU A 42 -1.46 12.27 -7.72
C GLU A 42 -0.64 11.05 -8.16
N LYS A 43 0.42 10.70 -7.42
CA LYS A 43 1.23 9.49 -7.67
C LYS A 43 0.44 8.19 -7.50
N LEU A 44 -0.64 8.24 -6.71
CA LEU A 44 -1.58 7.13 -6.52
C LEU A 44 -2.80 7.21 -7.44
N GLY A 45 -2.84 8.14 -8.39
CA GLY A 45 -3.93 8.31 -9.35
C GLY A 45 -5.22 8.89 -8.76
N LEU A 46 -5.17 9.58 -7.61
CA LEU A 46 -6.34 10.19 -7.01
C LEU A 46 -6.74 11.46 -7.78
N VAL A 47 -8.03 11.58 -8.04
CA VAL A 47 -8.67 12.76 -8.64
C VAL A 47 -9.54 13.41 -7.57
N PRO A 48 -9.50 14.74 -7.37
CA PRO A 48 -10.27 15.40 -6.32
C PRO A 48 -11.77 15.16 -6.35
N GLU A 49 -12.42 15.32 -5.20
CA GLU A 49 -13.87 15.37 -5.02
C GLU A 49 -14.64 14.11 -5.42
N GLN A 50 -14.08 12.94 -5.10
CA GLN A 50 -14.72 11.65 -5.34
C GLN A 50 -15.19 11.00 -4.04
N VAL A 51 -15.68 9.75 -4.13
CA VAL A 51 -16.09 8.93 -2.99
C VAL A 51 -15.11 7.79 -2.80
N ALA A 52 -14.61 7.65 -1.58
CA ALA A 52 -13.70 6.57 -1.19
C ALA A 52 -14.32 5.66 -0.13
N LEU A 53 -14.13 4.35 -0.28
CA LEU A 53 -14.56 3.35 0.69
C LEU A 53 -13.34 2.70 1.36
N MET A 54 -13.30 2.81 2.69
CA MET A 54 -12.28 2.18 3.54
C MET A 54 -12.93 1.07 4.39
N PRO A 55 -13.07 -0.14 3.86
CA PRO A 55 -13.73 -1.25 4.59
C PRO A 55 -12.80 -1.90 5.63
N GLY A 56 -11.55 -1.46 5.72
CA GLY A 56 -10.56 -1.93 6.68
C GLY A 56 -10.45 -1.01 7.90
N PRO A 57 -9.96 -1.54 9.03
CA PRO A 57 -9.84 -0.76 10.26
C PRO A 57 -8.74 0.31 10.16
N LEU A 58 -9.07 1.54 10.49
CA LEU A 58 -8.18 2.71 10.38
C LEU A 58 -6.99 2.70 11.35
N TYR A 59 -6.88 1.73 12.26
CA TYR A 59 -5.68 1.56 13.08
C TYR A 59 -4.54 0.83 12.34
N HIS A 60 -4.78 0.30 11.13
CA HIS A 60 -3.75 -0.19 10.23
C HIS A 60 -3.27 0.91 9.29
N ASN A 61 -1.97 0.88 8.95
CA ASN A 61 -1.33 1.92 8.15
C ASN A 61 -1.99 2.12 6.77
N GLY A 62 -2.30 1.05 6.05
CA GLY A 62 -2.87 1.14 4.69
C GLY A 62 -4.19 1.91 4.64
N PRO A 63 -5.25 1.45 5.33
CA PRO A 63 -6.54 2.16 5.31
C PRO A 63 -6.46 3.55 5.96
N PHE A 64 -5.62 3.74 7.00
CA PHE A 64 -5.40 5.05 7.59
C PHE A 64 -4.78 6.02 6.60
N SER A 65 -3.63 5.67 6.00
CA SER A 65 -2.91 6.55 5.09
C SER A 65 -3.73 6.86 3.83
N MET A 66 -4.33 5.83 3.21
CA MET A 66 -5.18 6.04 2.02
C MET A 66 -6.41 6.90 2.34
N GLY A 67 -7.06 6.67 3.47
CA GLY A 67 -8.21 7.48 3.92
C GLY A 67 -7.83 8.93 4.19
N MET A 68 -6.68 9.18 4.84
CA MET A 68 -6.18 10.55 5.10
C MET A 68 -5.82 11.27 3.81
N ILE A 69 -5.14 10.60 2.86
CA ILE A 69 -4.83 11.17 1.54
C ILE A 69 -6.13 11.48 0.78
N ALA A 70 -7.10 10.57 0.79
CA ALA A 70 -8.40 10.81 0.16
C ALA A 70 -9.12 12.04 0.75
N LEU A 71 -9.14 12.19 2.07
CA LEU A 71 -9.72 13.38 2.73
C LEU A 71 -9.03 14.67 2.30
N GLN A 72 -7.71 14.68 2.15
CA GLN A 72 -6.94 15.84 1.68
C GLN A 72 -7.27 16.22 0.23
N TYR A 73 -7.74 15.25 -0.57
CA TYR A 73 -8.23 15.47 -1.94
C TYR A 73 -9.74 15.75 -2.00
N GLY A 74 -10.38 16.05 -0.86
CA GLY A 74 -11.80 16.40 -0.80
C GLY A 74 -12.76 15.24 -1.00
N TYR A 75 -12.31 13.99 -0.82
CA TYR A 75 -13.18 12.83 -0.95
C TYR A 75 -14.24 12.75 0.14
N HIS A 76 -15.44 12.32 -0.24
CA HIS A 76 -16.40 11.77 0.71
C HIS A 76 -15.91 10.39 1.14
N LEU A 77 -15.54 10.25 2.42
CA LEU A 77 -14.99 9.00 2.96
C LEU A 77 -16.09 8.16 3.61
N VAL A 78 -16.35 6.98 3.03
CA VAL A 78 -17.22 5.94 3.58
C VAL A 78 -16.37 4.98 4.40
N ILE A 79 -16.71 4.80 5.68
CA ILE A 79 -15.96 3.95 6.62
C ILE A 79 -16.91 2.92 7.21
N THR A 80 -16.47 1.66 7.29
CA THR A 80 -17.23 0.59 7.95
C THR A 80 -16.61 0.23 9.29
N SER A 81 -17.40 -0.19 10.23
CA SER A 81 -16.94 -0.65 11.56
C SER A 81 -16.21 -2.00 11.48
N ARG A 82 -16.51 -2.80 10.47
CA ARG A 82 -15.92 -4.12 10.16
C ARG A 82 -16.07 -4.40 8.68
N PHE A 83 -15.22 -5.25 8.15
CA PHE A 83 -15.37 -5.73 6.77
C PHE A 83 -16.50 -6.76 6.67
N ASP A 84 -17.42 -6.53 5.76
CA ASP A 84 -18.39 -7.49 5.26
C ASP A 84 -18.42 -7.43 3.72
N ALA A 85 -18.40 -8.59 3.05
CA ALA A 85 -18.23 -8.63 1.59
C ALA A 85 -19.46 -8.12 0.84
N SER A 86 -20.67 -8.53 1.27
CA SER A 86 -21.93 -8.08 0.69
C SER A 86 -22.18 -6.60 0.94
N GLU A 87 -21.99 -6.16 2.18
CA GLU A 87 -22.10 -4.75 2.57
C GLU A 87 -21.13 -3.88 1.77
N THR A 88 -19.91 -4.36 1.52
CA THR A 88 -18.92 -3.62 0.73
C THR A 88 -19.41 -3.37 -0.69
N LEU A 89 -19.99 -4.38 -1.36
CA LEU A 89 -20.55 -4.22 -2.71
C LEU A 89 -21.77 -3.30 -2.72
N ALA A 90 -22.66 -3.44 -1.74
CA ALA A 90 -23.81 -2.57 -1.58
C ALA A 90 -23.43 -1.10 -1.37
N LEU A 91 -22.36 -0.83 -0.59
CA LEU A 91 -21.86 0.53 -0.35
C LEU A 91 -21.20 1.12 -1.61
N ILE A 92 -20.54 0.29 -2.44
CA ILE A 92 -20.00 0.76 -3.73
C ILE A 92 -21.13 1.29 -4.60
N GLU A 93 -22.19 0.52 -4.79
CA GLU A 93 -23.37 0.93 -5.57
C GLU A 93 -24.07 2.13 -4.94
N GLN A 94 -24.40 2.05 -3.65
CA GLN A 94 -25.18 3.07 -2.94
C GLN A 94 -24.53 4.45 -2.96
N HIS A 95 -23.20 4.52 -2.83
CA HIS A 95 -22.45 5.78 -2.74
C HIS A 95 -21.73 6.16 -4.04
N GLY A 96 -21.80 5.32 -5.09
CA GLY A 96 -21.06 5.55 -6.32
C GLY A 96 -19.56 5.64 -6.07
N VAL A 97 -18.98 4.69 -5.33
CA VAL A 97 -17.60 4.70 -4.88
C VAL A 97 -16.64 4.63 -6.06
N GLN A 98 -15.68 5.56 -6.13
CA GLN A 98 -14.63 5.57 -7.16
C GLN A 98 -13.31 4.98 -6.67
N LEU A 99 -13.02 5.09 -5.37
CA LEU A 99 -11.80 4.56 -4.76
C LEU A 99 -12.12 3.55 -3.66
N ILE A 100 -11.56 2.35 -3.73
CA ILE A 100 -11.62 1.36 -2.65
C ILE A 100 -10.23 0.89 -2.24
N TYR A 101 -10.01 0.76 -0.93
CA TYR A 101 -8.85 0.07 -0.34
C TYR A 101 -9.21 -1.36 0.03
N MET A 102 -8.36 -2.32 -0.31
CA MET A 102 -8.56 -3.73 0.02
C MET A 102 -7.24 -4.41 0.46
N VAL A 103 -7.39 -5.56 1.09
CA VAL A 103 -6.31 -6.54 1.26
C VAL A 103 -6.73 -7.86 0.64
N PRO A 104 -5.82 -8.77 0.25
CA PRO A 104 -6.15 -10.01 -0.44
C PRO A 104 -7.20 -10.89 0.28
N THR A 105 -7.23 -10.86 1.62
CA THR A 105 -8.27 -11.58 2.39
C THR A 105 -9.66 -10.99 2.21
N MET A 106 -9.80 -9.67 2.03
CA MET A 106 -11.08 -9.02 1.69
C MET A 106 -11.50 -9.41 0.28
N MET A 107 -10.59 -9.32 -0.68
CA MET A 107 -10.83 -9.76 -2.06
C MET A 107 -11.30 -11.22 -2.10
N GLN A 108 -10.63 -12.12 -1.39
CA GLN A 108 -11.03 -13.53 -1.34
C GLN A 108 -12.43 -13.73 -0.76
N ARG A 109 -12.81 -12.95 0.26
CA ARG A 109 -14.15 -13.03 0.84
C ARG A 109 -15.23 -12.49 -0.10
N MET A 110 -14.95 -11.42 -0.84
CA MET A 110 -15.84 -10.91 -1.88
C MET A 110 -16.00 -11.92 -3.03
N TRP A 111 -14.89 -12.53 -3.47
CA TRP A 111 -14.93 -13.53 -4.54
C TRP A 111 -15.71 -14.80 -4.17
N ARG A 112 -15.74 -15.16 -2.89
CA ARG A 112 -16.48 -16.34 -2.37
C ARG A 112 -17.98 -16.14 -2.25
N LEU A 113 -18.49 -14.93 -2.41
CA LEU A 113 -19.93 -14.72 -2.52
C LEU A 113 -20.48 -15.51 -3.72
N PRO A 114 -21.72 -16.03 -3.62
CA PRO A 114 -22.39 -16.59 -4.79
C PRO A 114 -22.37 -15.60 -5.97
N SER A 115 -22.12 -16.07 -7.19
CA SER A 115 -22.08 -15.19 -8.37
C SER A 115 -23.37 -14.39 -8.53
N SER A 116 -24.53 -15.01 -8.26
CA SER A 116 -25.84 -14.33 -8.28
C SER A 116 -25.95 -13.16 -7.30
N GLU A 117 -25.17 -13.18 -6.20
CA GLU A 117 -25.13 -12.08 -5.23
C GLU A 117 -24.06 -11.06 -5.65
N ARG A 118 -22.86 -11.53 -5.98
CA ARG A 118 -21.74 -10.69 -6.39
C ARG A 118 -22.08 -9.83 -7.63
N ASP A 119 -22.74 -10.45 -8.62
CA ASP A 119 -23.03 -9.83 -9.90
C ASP A 119 -24.33 -9.00 -9.87
N ALA A 120 -25.02 -8.95 -8.70
CA ALA A 120 -26.24 -8.17 -8.52
C ALA A 120 -25.96 -6.67 -8.25
N TYR A 121 -24.75 -6.31 -7.86
CA TYR A 121 -24.37 -4.94 -7.52
C TYR A 121 -23.71 -4.21 -8.69
N ASP A 122 -24.06 -2.96 -8.90
CA ASP A 122 -23.39 -2.07 -9.85
C ASP A 122 -22.09 -1.51 -9.26
N ILE A 123 -20.96 -1.99 -9.76
CA ILE A 123 -19.63 -1.52 -9.37
C ILE A 123 -18.96 -0.64 -10.44
N SER A 124 -19.70 -0.22 -11.46
CA SER A 124 -19.17 0.54 -12.62
C SER A 124 -18.64 1.93 -12.26
N SER A 125 -18.94 2.42 -11.06
CA SER A 125 -18.39 3.67 -10.53
C SER A 125 -16.91 3.57 -10.17
N LEU A 126 -16.37 2.36 -9.90
CA LEU A 126 -14.98 2.17 -9.50
C LEU A 126 -14.01 2.68 -10.57
N ARG A 127 -13.00 3.42 -10.12
CA ARG A 127 -11.88 3.94 -10.93
C ARG A 127 -10.54 3.48 -10.42
N LEU A 128 -10.41 3.29 -9.10
CA LEU A 128 -9.21 2.82 -8.43
C LEU A 128 -9.59 1.80 -7.35
N ALA A 129 -9.05 0.61 -7.44
CA ALA A 129 -9.20 -0.46 -6.46
C ALA A 129 -7.81 -0.91 -5.99
N TRP A 130 -7.31 -0.26 -4.94
CA TRP A 130 -5.99 -0.56 -4.39
C TRP A 130 -6.03 -1.79 -3.49
N HIS A 131 -5.14 -2.75 -3.75
CA HIS A 131 -4.83 -3.82 -2.79
C HIS A 131 -3.36 -3.81 -2.40
N MET A 132 -3.08 -4.21 -1.15
CA MET A 132 -1.73 -4.19 -0.58
C MET A 132 -1.65 -5.01 0.71
N ALA A 133 -0.53 -4.91 1.41
CA ALA A 133 -0.28 -5.42 2.77
C ALA A 133 -0.09 -6.94 2.89
N ALA A 134 -0.36 -7.72 1.87
CA ALA A 134 -0.09 -9.17 1.83
C ALA A 134 0.06 -9.65 0.37
N PRO A 135 0.76 -10.76 0.12
CA PRO A 135 0.82 -11.38 -1.20
C PRO A 135 -0.58 -11.74 -1.70
N CYS A 136 -0.88 -11.34 -2.94
CA CYS A 136 -2.14 -11.69 -3.60
C CYS A 136 -1.93 -12.95 -4.47
N PRO A 137 -2.68 -14.06 -4.23
CA PRO A 137 -2.60 -15.22 -5.10
C PRO A 137 -2.93 -14.87 -6.55
N ALA A 138 -2.17 -15.39 -7.51
CA ALA A 138 -2.30 -15.07 -8.92
C ALA A 138 -3.73 -15.27 -9.45
N TRP A 139 -4.35 -16.39 -9.11
CA TRP A 139 -5.73 -16.68 -9.52
C TRP A 139 -6.74 -15.64 -9.02
N LEU A 140 -6.54 -15.13 -7.79
CA LEU A 140 -7.44 -14.12 -7.21
C LEU A 140 -7.24 -12.77 -7.90
N LYS A 141 -6.00 -12.42 -8.19
CA LYS A 141 -5.68 -11.19 -8.91
C LYS A 141 -6.24 -11.21 -10.33
N GLU A 142 -6.09 -12.33 -11.06
CA GLU A 142 -6.70 -12.54 -12.38
C GLU A 142 -8.22 -12.39 -12.34
N ALA A 143 -8.87 -13.01 -11.36
CA ALA A 143 -10.32 -12.89 -11.18
C ALA A 143 -10.78 -11.45 -10.94
N PHE A 144 -10.04 -10.67 -10.16
CA PHE A 144 -10.34 -9.26 -9.91
C PHE A 144 -10.01 -8.36 -11.11
N ILE A 145 -8.96 -8.67 -11.88
CA ILE A 145 -8.67 -8.00 -13.15
C ILE A 145 -9.83 -8.18 -14.13
N GLU A 146 -10.36 -9.40 -14.25
CA GLU A 146 -11.53 -9.67 -15.11
C GLU A 146 -12.79 -8.97 -14.59
N TRP A 147 -13.01 -8.92 -13.29
CA TRP A 147 -14.21 -8.36 -12.68
C TRP A 147 -14.20 -6.83 -12.59
N PHE A 148 -13.10 -6.22 -12.13
CA PHE A 148 -13.00 -4.78 -11.91
C PHE A 148 -12.41 -4.04 -13.12
N GLY A 149 -11.62 -4.72 -13.94
CA GLY A 149 -10.83 -4.15 -15.01
C GLY A 149 -9.36 -4.00 -14.64
N GLY A 150 -8.48 -4.25 -15.61
CA GLY A 150 -7.04 -4.22 -15.40
C GLY A 150 -6.49 -2.85 -15.02
N ASP A 151 -7.09 -1.78 -15.53
CA ASP A 151 -6.66 -0.41 -15.24
C ASP A 151 -7.28 0.14 -13.95
N VAL A 152 -8.30 -0.52 -13.41
CA VAL A 152 -8.93 -0.18 -12.13
C VAL A 152 -8.22 -0.85 -10.97
N LEU A 153 -7.79 -2.11 -11.14
CA LEU A 153 -7.10 -2.86 -10.09
C LEU A 153 -5.63 -2.44 -9.99
N MET A 154 -5.22 -1.97 -8.83
CA MET A 154 -3.88 -1.51 -8.54
C MET A 154 -3.29 -2.25 -7.34
N GLU A 155 -2.02 -2.62 -7.41
CA GLU A 155 -1.27 -3.16 -6.28
C GLU A 155 -0.19 -2.19 -5.83
N LEU A 156 0.00 -2.09 -4.52
CA LEU A 156 1.12 -1.39 -3.91
C LEU A 156 1.88 -2.36 -3.00
N TYR A 157 3.19 -2.43 -3.17
CA TYR A 157 4.11 -3.08 -2.24
C TYR A 157 4.96 -2.01 -1.55
N GLY A 158 5.02 -2.07 -0.23
CA GLY A 158 5.82 -1.19 0.62
C GLY A 158 5.54 -1.44 2.09
N GLY A 159 6.34 -0.81 2.96
CA GLY A 159 6.24 -0.93 4.41
C GLY A 159 5.50 0.22 5.09
N THR A 160 5.11 -0.01 6.32
CA THR A 160 4.57 1.03 7.22
C THR A 160 5.63 2.11 7.49
N GLU A 161 6.87 1.74 7.36
CA GLU A 161 8.09 2.54 7.52
C GLU A 161 8.23 3.63 6.45
N ALA A 162 7.52 3.49 5.32
CA ALA A 162 7.45 4.47 4.21
C ALA A 162 8.80 4.79 3.54
N GLN A 163 9.76 3.85 3.57
CA GLN A 163 11.07 4.01 2.95
C GLN A 163 11.03 3.99 1.41
N GLY A 164 9.91 3.61 0.83
CA GLY A 164 9.63 3.55 -0.60
C GLY A 164 8.53 2.54 -0.89
N PHE A 165 8.00 2.59 -2.10
CA PHE A 165 6.98 1.64 -2.54
C PHE A 165 7.01 1.45 -4.06
N THR A 166 6.52 0.28 -4.49
CA THR A 166 6.28 -0.03 -5.90
C THR A 166 4.78 -0.08 -6.17
N THR A 167 4.41 0.17 -7.42
CA THR A 167 3.02 0.05 -7.88
C THR A 167 2.93 -0.70 -9.20
N ILE A 168 1.81 -1.39 -9.42
CA ILE A 168 1.51 -2.06 -10.68
C ILE A 168 -0.01 -2.09 -10.90
N SER A 169 -0.44 -1.78 -12.12
CA SER A 169 -1.82 -2.00 -12.54
C SER A 169 -2.08 -3.47 -12.87
N GLY A 170 -3.34 -3.89 -12.87
CA GLY A 170 -3.71 -5.22 -13.32
C GLY A 170 -3.35 -5.48 -14.79
N THR A 171 -3.44 -4.46 -15.65
CA THR A 171 -3.03 -4.55 -17.05
C THR A 171 -1.53 -4.83 -17.20
N GLU A 172 -0.68 -4.09 -16.48
CA GLU A 172 0.76 -4.34 -16.45
C GLU A 172 1.10 -5.70 -15.84
N TRP A 173 0.36 -6.07 -14.77
CA TRP A 173 0.59 -7.34 -14.10
C TRP A 173 0.32 -8.56 -15.01
N LEU A 174 -0.63 -8.48 -15.92
CA LEU A 174 -0.86 -9.55 -16.91
C LEU A 174 0.34 -9.80 -17.81
N ALA A 175 1.15 -8.77 -18.10
CA ALA A 175 2.41 -8.87 -18.82
C ALA A 175 3.59 -9.27 -17.92
N HIS A 176 3.53 -8.93 -16.62
CA HIS A 176 4.60 -9.16 -15.62
C HIS A 176 4.06 -9.96 -14.43
N ARG A 177 3.53 -11.16 -14.69
CA ARG A 177 2.87 -12.02 -13.68
C ARG A 177 3.80 -12.34 -12.52
N GLY A 178 3.31 -12.10 -11.30
CA GLY A 178 4.08 -12.32 -10.06
C GLY A 178 4.87 -11.09 -9.60
N SER A 179 4.97 -10.03 -10.41
CA SER A 179 5.60 -8.78 -10.01
C SER A 179 4.72 -8.01 -9.02
N VAL A 180 5.38 -7.24 -8.16
CA VAL A 180 4.77 -6.21 -7.30
C VAL A 180 4.99 -4.80 -7.85
N GLY A 181 5.46 -4.67 -9.10
CA GLY A 181 5.54 -3.43 -9.83
C GLY A 181 6.91 -2.77 -9.86
N LYS A 182 6.91 -1.50 -10.28
CA LYS A 182 8.10 -0.65 -10.37
C LYS A 182 8.15 0.33 -9.22
N ILE A 183 9.37 0.69 -8.85
CA ILE A 183 9.59 1.76 -7.86
C ILE A 183 8.96 3.07 -8.34
N VAL A 184 8.25 3.75 -7.45
CA VAL A 184 7.59 5.02 -7.76
C VAL A 184 8.62 6.17 -7.76
N GLU A 185 8.41 7.17 -8.60
CA GLU A 185 9.25 8.37 -8.68
C GLU A 185 9.42 9.04 -7.31
N GLY A 186 10.66 9.44 -7.00
CA GLY A 186 11.05 9.98 -5.70
C GLY A 186 11.59 8.92 -4.73
N TYR A 187 11.73 7.68 -5.21
CA TYR A 187 12.34 6.58 -4.46
C TYR A 187 13.29 5.77 -5.34
N SER A 188 14.30 5.24 -4.71
CA SER A 188 15.28 4.34 -5.33
C SER A 188 15.17 2.93 -4.76
N LEU A 189 15.48 1.92 -5.58
CA LEU A 189 15.48 0.51 -5.23
C LEU A 189 16.80 -0.13 -5.62
N LYS A 190 17.37 -0.96 -4.74
CA LYS A 190 18.49 -1.84 -5.05
C LYS A 190 18.25 -3.24 -4.49
N ILE A 191 18.85 -4.22 -5.15
CA ILE A 191 18.92 -5.60 -4.66
C ILE A 191 20.38 -5.88 -4.28
N VAL A 192 20.60 -6.47 -3.10
CA VAL A 192 21.96 -6.73 -2.60
C VAL A 192 22.12 -8.20 -2.18
N ASP A 193 23.37 -8.68 -2.30
CA ASP A 193 23.77 -10.00 -1.80
C ASP A 193 23.95 -10.01 -0.26
N SER A 194 24.35 -11.15 0.29
CA SER A 194 24.61 -11.31 1.73
C SER A 194 25.77 -10.46 2.26
N GLU A 195 26.61 -9.91 1.37
CA GLU A 195 27.74 -9.04 1.69
C GLU A 195 27.39 -7.56 1.51
N GLY A 196 26.12 -7.24 1.16
CA GLY A 196 25.63 -5.88 0.93
C GLY A 196 26.03 -5.27 -0.41
N ARG A 197 26.52 -6.06 -1.36
CA ARG A 197 26.89 -5.59 -2.71
C ARG A 197 25.70 -5.68 -3.64
N PRO A 198 25.46 -4.65 -4.48
CA PRO A 198 24.41 -4.72 -5.50
C PRO A 198 24.59 -5.93 -6.43
N VAL A 199 23.52 -6.64 -6.72
CA VAL A 199 23.49 -7.75 -7.67
C VAL A 199 22.95 -7.32 -9.04
N PRO A 200 23.33 -8.01 -10.13
CA PRO A 200 22.77 -7.79 -11.46
C PRO A 200 21.25 -8.01 -11.49
N ARG A 201 20.58 -7.45 -12.52
CA ARG A 201 19.17 -7.72 -12.80
C ARG A 201 18.92 -9.21 -12.99
N GLY A 202 17.80 -9.69 -12.51
CA GLY A 202 17.42 -11.10 -12.53
C GLY A 202 18.01 -11.94 -11.40
N GLU A 203 19.02 -11.44 -10.67
CA GLU A 203 19.58 -12.14 -9.51
C GLU A 203 18.82 -11.81 -8.23
N VAL A 204 18.57 -12.84 -7.41
CA VAL A 204 17.85 -12.72 -6.15
C VAL A 204 18.77 -12.20 -5.05
N GLY A 205 18.31 -11.20 -4.32
CA GLY A 205 18.96 -10.66 -3.14
C GLY A 205 17.97 -9.97 -2.22
N GLU A 206 18.47 -9.32 -1.19
CA GLU A 206 17.64 -8.54 -0.27
C GLU A 206 17.23 -7.20 -0.89
N VAL A 207 15.94 -6.86 -0.75
CA VAL A 207 15.36 -5.63 -1.32
C VAL A 207 15.61 -4.47 -0.37
N TYR A 208 16.25 -3.41 -0.89
CA TYR A 208 16.47 -2.15 -0.19
C TYR A 208 15.80 -1.00 -0.92
N LEU A 209 15.22 -0.10 -0.15
CA LEU A 209 14.53 1.10 -0.62
C LEU A 209 15.14 2.35 0.01
N LEU A 210 15.07 3.47 -0.71
CA LEU A 210 15.59 4.78 -0.25
C LEU A 210 14.73 5.89 -0.83
N PRO A 211 14.27 6.87 -0.03
CA PRO A 211 13.75 8.14 -0.54
C PRO A 211 14.86 8.93 -1.24
N ASP A 212 14.62 9.43 -2.46
CA ASP A 212 15.64 10.12 -3.29
C ASP A 212 16.13 11.43 -2.65
N GLU A 213 15.32 12.09 -1.86
CA GLU A 213 15.68 13.34 -1.17
C GLU A 213 16.69 13.16 -0.04
N GLY A 214 17.23 11.96 0.15
CA GLY A 214 18.38 11.68 1.04
C GLY A 214 18.17 12.04 2.50
N GLN A 215 16.96 12.12 2.98
CA GLN A 215 16.62 12.57 4.34
C GLN A 215 16.90 11.55 5.45
N GLY A 216 17.72 10.54 5.19
CA GLY A 216 18.01 9.50 6.18
C GLY A 216 16.79 8.63 6.47
N VAL A 217 16.82 7.91 7.60
CA VAL A 217 15.75 7.00 8.01
C VAL A 217 14.40 7.74 8.11
N SER A 218 13.42 7.33 7.31
CA SER A 218 12.08 7.93 7.22
C SER A 218 11.22 7.77 8.48
N TYR A 219 11.68 6.97 9.44
CA TYR A 219 10.95 6.62 10.67
C TYR A 219 11.90 6.37 11.85
N PHE A 220 11.33 6.15 13.02
CA PHE A 220 11.99 5.50 14.16
C PHE A 220 11.01 4.58 14.88
N TYR A 221 11.55 3.58 15.57
CA TYR A 221 10.73 2.70 16.41
C TYR A 221 10.70 3.21 17.86
N ILE A 222 9.53 3.04 18.50
CA ILE A 222 9.43 3.01 19.95
C ILE A 222 9.30 1.54 20.34
N GLY A 223 10.28 1.05 21.13
CA GLY A 223 10.35 -0.35 21.57
C GLY A 223 11.19 -1.28 20.69
N ALA A 224 11.89 -0.74 19.70
CA ALA A 224 12.91 -1.45 18.90
C ALA A 224 13.92 -0.48 18.30
N GLU A 225 15.02 -1.01 17.76
CA GLU A 225 15.99 -0.24 16.97
C GLU A 225 15.73 -0.43 15.48
N ALA A 226 15.92 0.63 14.68
CA ALA A 226 15.87 0.55 13.24
C ALA A 226 17.23 0.04 12.72
N THR A 227 17.20 -0.90 11.78
CA THR A 227 18.38 -1.33 11.04
C THR A 227 18.41 -0.60 9.70
N ALA A 228 19.20 0.47 9.63
CA ALA A 228 19.52 1.12 8.37
C ALA A 228 20.92 0.76 7.93
N ASP A 229 21.11 0.58 6.62
CA ASP A 229 22.44 0.42 6.01
C ASP A 229 23.18 1.77 5.92
N VAL A 230 24.47 1.71 5.59
CA VAL A 230 25.29 2.89 5.30
C VAL A 230 24.68 3.65 4.12
N GLY A 231 24.35 4.94 4.35
CA GLY A 231 23.73 5.78 3.30
C GLY A 231 22.21 5.89 3.36
N GLY A 232 21.56 5.38 4.43
CA GLY A 232 20.11 5.55 4.65
C GLY A 232 19.21 4.56 3.91
N TRP A 233 19.79 3.56 3.24
CA TRP A 233 19.04 2.48 2.64
C TRP A 233 18.40 1.59 3.71
N GLU A 234 17.16 1.22 3.51
CA GLU A 234 16.36 0.45 4.46
C GLU A 234 15.76 -0.80 3.80
N SER A 235 15.76 -1.91 4.53
CA SER A 235 15.14 -3.16 4.10
C SER A 235 13.99 -3.55 5.01
N LEU A 236 12.94 -4.13 4.42
CA LEU A 236 11.85 -4.80 5.12
C LEU A 236 12.17 -6.26 5.44
N GLY A 237 13.34 -6.75 5.00
CA GLY A 237 13.74 -8.15 5.08
C GLY A 237 13.12 -9.03 4.00
N ASP A 238 12.59 -8.43 2.95
CA ASP A 238 12.05 -9.16 1.80
C ASP A 238 13.17 -9.48 0.79
N MET A 239 13.11 -10.68 0.20
CA MET A 239 14.02 -11.14 -0.84
C MET A 239 13.33 -11.05 -2.20
N GLY A 240 14.09 -10.67 -3.24
CA GLY A 240 13.53 -10.53 -4.58
C GLY A 240 14.56 -10.22 -5.63
N TYR A 241 14.10 -9.97 -6.84
CA TYR A 241 14.92 -9.52 -7.96
C TYR A 241 14.17 -8.50 -8.81
N VAL A 242 14.90 -7.75 -9.61
CA VAL A 242 14.35 -6.83 -10.60
C VAL A 242 14.64 -7.38 -12.00
N ASP A 243 13.62 -7.46 -12.86
CA ASP A 243 13.79 -7.88 -14.25
C ASP A 243 14.42 -6.77 -15.14
N ASP A 244 14.64 -7.07 -16.42
CA ASP A 244 15.24 -6.13 -17.38
C ASP A 244 14.36 -4.90 -17.64
N ASP A 245 13.04 -5.03 -17.47
CA ASP A 245 12.06 -3.96 -17.61
C ASP A 245 11.89 -3.12 -16.34
N GLY A 246 12.56 -3.49 -15.24
CA GLY A 246 12.56 -2.77 -13.95
C GLY A 246 11.43 -3.15 -13.01
N TYR A 247 10.75 -4.26 -13.25
CA TYR A 247 9.72 -4.79 -12.35
C TYR A 247 10.33 -5.61 -11.23
N LEU A 248 9.87 -5.38 -10.00
CA LEU A 248 10.28 -6.11 -8.80
C LEU A 248 9.44 -7.38 -8.62
N TYR A 249 10.12 -8.49 -8.36
CA TYR A 249 9.52 -9.77 -7.99
C TYR A 249 9.99 -10.18 -6.61
N LEU A 250 9.05 -10.45 -5.70
CA LEU A 250 9.36 -10.97 -4.37
C LEU A 250 9.39 -12.48 -4.38
N THR A 251 10.40 -13.07 -3.74
CA THR A 251 10.56 -14.53 -3.69
C THR A 251 10.26 -15.11 -2.31
N ASP A 252 10.73 -14.46 -1.24
CA ASP A 252 10.56 -14.91 0.14
C ASP A 252 10.87 -13.80 1.14
N ARG A 253 10.72 -14.05 2.44
CA ARG A 253 11.29 -13.23 3.51
C ARG A 253 12.58 -13.85 4.01
N ARG A 254 13.57 -12.99 4.31
CA ARG A 254 14.86 -13.43 4.86
C ARG A 254 14.71 -14.23 6.16
N SER A 255 13.71 -13.90 7.00
CA SER A 255 13.39 -14.63 8.23
C SER A 255 12.83 -16.03 8.01
N ASP A 256 12.30 -16.33 6.81
CA ASP A 256 11.60 -17.55 6.47
C ASP A 256 12.49 -18.49 5.63
N MET A 257 13.69 -18.02 5.24
CA MET A 257 14.71 -18.85 4.56
C MET A 257 15.43 -19.73 5.60
N ILE A 258 15.26 -21.03 5.46
CA ILE A 258 15.90 -22.10 6.28
C ILE A 258 17.28 -22.43 5.73
#